data_8f75302e4b523cca816d5da4337c9eaa
#
_entry.id   8f75302e4b523cca816d5da4337c9eaa
#
_cell.length_a   1.000
_cell.length_b   1.000
_cell.length_c   1.000
_cell.angle_alpha   90.00
_cell.angle_beta   90.00
_cell.angle_gamma   90.00
#
_symmetry.space_group_name_H-M   'P 1'
#
loop_
_entity.id
_entity.type
_entity.pdbx_description
1 polymer ?
#
loop_
_entity_poly.entity_id
_entity_poly.type
_entity_poly.pdbx_seq_one_letter_code
_entity_poly.pdbx_strand_id
1 'polypeptide(L)'
;MKKVDFNKLQAGDLVKVPRTQFAPMRSGWNGWLFSEAVVIRKGVGRKSKKNVVVVETRIPAGKNNYGTIEATFYAENIFETPAVENARNILKNYEIKDTESFYKFIERDDVTGCDWIRFLIEKGFLFNE
;
A
#
# COMPACT_ATOMS: atom_id res chain seq x y z
N MET A 1 12.21 1.79 -9.04
CA MET A 1 11.63 2.22 -7.75
C MET A 1 12.77 2.56 -6.80
N LYS A 2 12.57 3.57 -6.00
CA LYS A 2 13.57 4.02 -5.03
C LYS A 2 13.37 3.30 -3.70
N LYS A 3 14.44 2.76 -3.13
CA LYS A 3 14.39 2.12 -1.81
C LYS A 3 14.17 3.18 -0.73
N VAL A 4 13.48 2.78 0.35
CA VAL A 4 13.25 3.67 1.48
C VAL A 4 14.56 3.91 2.25
N ASP A 5 14.63 5.05 2.93
CA ASP A 5 15.69 5.32 3.91
C ASP A 5 15.17 4.86 5.28
N PHE A 6 15.72 3.76 5.78
CA PHE A 6 15.28 3.15 7.03
C PHE A 6 15.33 4.12 8.21
N ASN A 7 16.34 4.96 8.26
CA ASN A 7 16.51 5.90 9.38
C ASN A 7 15.43 6.98 9.42
N LYS A 8 14.88 7.33 8.26
CA LYS A 8 13.80 8.34 8.15
C LYS A 8 12.42 7.73 8.23
N LEU A 9 12.32 6.41 8.13
CA LEU A 9 11.04 5.72 8.11
C LEU A 9 10.37 5.79 9.48
N GLN A 10 9.08 6.13 9.50
CA GLN A 10 8.30 6.27 10.72
C GLN A 10 6.98 5.51 10.62
N ALA A 11 6.42 5.17 11.78
CA ALA A 11 5.07 4.58 11.84
C ALA A 11 4.07 5.52 11.17
N GLY A 12 3.22 4.96 10.32
CA GLY A 12 2.26 5.72 9.54
C GLY A 12 2.72 6.05 8.12
N ASP A 13 4.00 5.89 7.82
CA ASP A 13 4.50 6.11 6.46
C ASP A 13 3.93 5.08 5.49
N LEU A 14 3.65 5.52 4.28
CA LEU A 14 3.18 4.66 3.20
C LEU A 14 4.37 4.20 2.37
N VAL A 15 4.45 2.89 2.17
CA VAL A 15 5.55 2.26 1.43
C VAL A 15 5.01 1.22 0.47
N LYS A 16 5.89 0.71 -0.39
CA LYS A 16 5.59 -0.37 -1.32
C LYS A 16 6.38 -1.60 -0.91
N VAL A 17 5.70 -2.72 -0.72
CA VAL A 17 6.30 -3.97 -0.28
C VAL A 17 6.01 -5.08 -1.27
N PRO A 18 6.86 -6.11 -1.36
CA PRO A 18 6.55 -7.31 -2.14
C PRO A 18 5.27 -7.95 -1.62
N ARG A 19 4.46 -8.51 -2.48
CA ARG A 19 3.22 -9.19 -2.06
C ARG A 19 3.50 -10.37 -1.14
N THR A 20 4.62 -11.04 -1.35
CA THR A 20 5.12 -12.05 -0.41
C THR A 20 6.63 -11.91 -0.27
N GLN A 21 7.13 -12.17 0.92
CA GLN A 21 8.58 -12.15 1.14
C GLN A 21 9.30 -13.32 0.46
N PHE A 22 8.56 -14.36 0.04
CA PHE A 22 9.09 -15.56 -0.58
C PHE A 22 8.90 -15.60 -2.10
N ALA A 23 8.17 -14.65 -2.65
CA ALA A 23 7.98 -14.53 -4.09
C ALA A 23 8.73 -13.29 -4.57
N PRO A 24 10.06 -13.40 -4.65
CA PRO A 24 10.82 -12.31 -5.25
C PRO A 24 10.29 -12.11 -6.67
N MET A 25 10.41 -10.93 -7.16
CA MET A 25 9.89 -10.52 -8.44
C MET A 25 10.20 -11.55 -9.53
N ARG A 26 9.16 -12.09 -10.12
CA ARG A 26 9.31 -12.80 -11.37
C ARG A 26 9.54 -11.75 -12.46
N SER A 27 10.47 -12.02 -13.34
CA SER A 27 10.76 -11.13 -14.45
C SER A 27 9.49 -10.77 -15.22
N GLY A 28 9.29 -9.50 -15.49
CA GLY A 28 8.16 -9.00 -16.26
C GLY A 28 6.87 -8.74 -15.49
N TRP A 29 6.83 -9.01 -14.20
CA TRP A 29 5.60 -8.90 -13.40
C TRP A 29 5.69 -7.89 -12.25
N ASN A 30 6.57 -6.93 -12.35
CA ASN A 30 6.92 -6.03 -11.25
C ASN A 30 5.75 -5.21 -10.71
N GLY A 31 4.86 -4.78 -11.60
CA GLY A 31 3.80 -3.85 -11.20
C GLY A 31 2.81 -4.41 -10.20
N TRP A 32 2.44 -5.67 -10.32
CA TRP A 32 1.43 -6.27 -9.47
C TRP A 32 1.99 -7.17 -8.36
N LEU A 33 3.31 -7.40 -8.34
CA LEU A 33 3.95 -8.14 -7.26
C LEU A 33 4.18 -7.31 -6.01
N PHE A 34 3.95 -6.01 -6.07
CA PHE A 34 4.07 -5.11 -4.94
C PHE A 34 2.71 -4.63 -4.47
N SER A 35 2.62 -4.34 -3.17
CA SER A 35 1.41 -3.78 -2.57
C SER A 35 1.78 -2.56 -1.73
N GLU A 36 0.85 -1.62 -1.65
CA GLU A 36 0.95 -0.50 -0.73
C GLU A 36 0.77 -1.01 0.69
N ALA A 37 1.55 -0.45 1.62
CA ALA A 37 1.50 -0.85 3.02
C ALA A 37 1.79 0.35 3.91
N VAL A 38 1.30 0.28 5.15
CA VAL A 38 1.55 1.31 6.16
C VAL A 38 2.53 0.76 7.18
N VAL A 39 3.57 1.51 7.47
CA VAL A 39 4.56 1.13 8.48
C VAL A 39 3.93 1.17 9.87
N ILE A 40 4.05 0.08 10.61
CA ILE A 40 3.60 -0.02 12.00
C ILE A 40 4.75 0.25 12.94
N ARG A 41 5.88 -0.42 12.74
CA ARG A 41 7.09 -0.26 13.54
C ARG A 41 8.30 -0.78 12.78
N LYS A 42 9.46 -0.43 13.26
CA LYS A 42 10.73 -0.89 12.70
C LYS A 42 11.66 -1.40 13.80
N GLY A 43 12.62 -2.23 13.42
CA GLY A 43 13.57 -2.79 14.36
C GLY A 43 14.71 -3.52 13.68
N VAL A 44 15.39 -4.36 14.43
CA VAL A 44 16.51 -5.18 13.92
C VAL A 44 16.21 -6.64 14.24
N GLY A 45 16.36 -7.50 13.23
CA GLY A 45 16.17 -8.94 13.40
C GLY A 45 17.17 -9.53 14.37
N ARG A 46 16.69 -10.41 15.26
CA ARG A 46 17.56 -11.03 16.27
C ARG A 46 18.66 -11.92 15.65
N LYS A 47 18.29 -12.75 14.69
CA LYS A 47 19.21 -13.69 14.05
C LYS A 47 19.93 -13.06 12.87
N SER A 48 19.19 -12.36 12.01
CA SER A 48 19.74 -11.79 10.78
C SER A 48 20.61 -10.57 11.03
N LYS A 49 20.38 -9.85 12.14
CA LYS A 49 21.00 -8.55 12.43
C LYS A 49 20.69 -7.48 11.37
N LYS A 50 19.70 -7.72 10.52
CA LYS A 50 19.28 -6.79 9.46
C LYS A 50 18.14 -5.92 9.94
N ASN A 51 18.03 -4.74 9.35
CA ASN A 51 16.92 -3.83 9.58
C ASN A 51 15.62 -4.45 9.05
N VAL A 52 14.59 -4.47 9.88
CA VAL A 52 13.27 -5.00 9.53
C VAL A 52 12.20 -3.96 9.75
N VAL A 53 11.12 -4.07 8.99
CA VAL A 53 9.97 -3.18 9.09
C VAL A 53 8.71 -4.02 9.15
N VAL A 54 7.88 -3.75 10.15
CA VAL A 54 6.56 -4.37 10.28
C VAL A 54 5.54 -3.42 9.67
N VAL A 55 4.75 -3.93 8.73
CA VAL A 55 3.78 -3.16 7.99
C VAL A 55 2.41 -3.81 8.06
N GLU A 56 1.37 -3.01 7.86
CA GLU A 56 0.02 -3.48 7.59
C GLU A 56 -0.23 -3.32 6.09
N THR A 57 -0.49 -4.42 5.42
CA THR A 57 -0.71 -4.43 3.98
C THR A 57 -2.07 -5.01 3.62
N ARG A 58 -2.59 -4.62 2.47
CA ARG A 58 -3.88 -5.11 2.00
C ARG A 58 -3.73 -6.45 1.28
N ILE A 59 -4.78 -7.25 1.38
CA ILE A 59 -4.93 -8.48 0.60
C ILE A 59 -6.31 -8.46 -0.08
N PRO A 60 -6.42 -9.00 -1.29
CA PRO A 60 -7.71 -9.05 -1.97
C PRO A 60 -8.73 -9.88 -1.16
N ALA A 61 -9.96 -9.39 -1.08
CA ALA A 61 -11.06 -10.05 -0.38
C ALA A 61 -12.37 -9.99 -1.19
N GLY A 62 -12.26 -9.90 -2.51
CA GLY A 62 -13.39 -9.81 -3.43
C GLY A 62 -13.32 -8.56 -4.30
N LYS A 63 -14.35 -8.36 -5.14
CA LYS A 63 -14.41 -7.20 -6.02
C LYS A 63 -14.49 -5.91 -5.19
N ASN A 64 -13.52 -5.02 -5.38
CA ASN A 64 -13.42 -3.74 -4.68
C ASN A 64 -13.37 -3.85 -3.15
N ASN A 65 -13.07 -5.03 -2.63
CA ASN A 65 -12.89 -5.27 -1.20
C ASN A 65 -11.48 -5.74 -0.91
N TYR A 66 -11.07 -5.53 0.33
CA TYR A 66 -9.78 -6.02 0.80
C TYR A 66 -9.85 -6.35 2.30
N GLY A 67 -8.98 -7.27 2.72
CA GLY A 67 -8.62 -7.42 4.12
C GLY A 67 -7.23 -6.85 4.34
N THR A 68 -6.78 -6.82 5.59
CA THR A 68 -5.42 -6.37 5.92
C THR A 68 -4.72 -7.41 6.77
N ILE A 69 -3.41 -7.53 6.58
CA ILE A 69 -2.57 -8.38 7.41
C ILE A 69 -1.30 -7.62 7.81
N GLU A 70 -0.78 -7.99 8.96
CA GLU A 70 0.51 -7.51 9.43
C GLU A 70 1.60 -8.43 8.90
N ALA A 71 2.66 -7.86 8.35
CA ALA A 71 3.78 -8.62 7.79
C ALA A 71 5.10 -7.92 8.09
N THR A 72 6.18 -8.71 8.13
CA THR A 72 7.53 -8.21 8.39
C THR A 72 8.39 -8.40 7.15
N PHE A 73 9.11 -7.34 6.78
CA PHE A 73 10.02 -7.35 5.62
C PHE A 73 11.38 -6.80 6.01
N TYR A 74 12.43 -7.25 5.33
CA TYR A 74 13.72 -6.58 5.40
C TYR A 74 13.60 -5.20 4.76
N ALA A 75 14.21 -4.19 5.39
CA ALA A 75 14.14 -2.82 4.88
C ALA A 75 14.67 -2.70 3.44
N GLU A 76 15.64 -3.53 3.07
CA GLU A 76 16.19 -3.55 1.71
C GLU A 76 15.17 -3.94 0.63
N ASN A 77 14.04 -4.52 1.01
CA ASN A 77 12.97 -4.94 0.10
C ASN A 77 11.80 -3.97 0.04
N ILE A 78 11.91 -2.83 0.69
CA ILE A 78 10.84 -1.84 0.80
C ILE A 78 11.19 -0.62 -0.05
N PHE A 79 10.19 -0.09 -0.77
CA PHE A 79 10.38 0.99 -1.70
C PHE A 79 9.45 2.17 -1.38
N GLU A 80 9.88 3.37 -1.75
CA GLU A 80 9.02 4.55 -1.72
C GLU A 80 7.88 4.38 -2.71
N THR A 81 6.73 4.95 -2.39
CA THR A 81 5.58 4.86 -3.27
C THR A 81 4.93 6.22 -3.52
N PRO A 82 4.59 6.53 -4.77
CA PRO A 82 3.75 7.69 -5.09
C PRO A 82 2.25 7.35 -5.02
N ALA A 83 1.86 6.31 -4.30
CA ALA A 83 0.47 5.82 -4.30
C ALA A 83 -0.54 6.91 -3.94
N VAL A 84 -0.25 7.76 -2.96
CA VAL A 84 -1.15 8.85 -2.57
C VAL A 84 -1.35 9.83 -3.72
N GLU A 85 -0.26 10.24 -4.37
CA GLU A 85 -0.31 11.16 -5.51
C GLU A 85 -1.07 10.54 -6.68
N ASN A 86 -0.77 9.29 -7.01
CA ASN A 86 -1.46 8.57 -8.09
C ASN A 86 -2.95 8.44 -7.79
N ALA A 87 -3.32 8.13 -6.55
CA ALA A 87 -4.72 8.04 -6.15
C ALA A 87 -5.43 9.39 -6.30
N ARG A 88 -4.80 10.46 -5.85
CA ARG A 88 -5.38 11.81 -5.99
C ARG A 88 -5.62 12.18 -7.46
N ASN A 89 -4.71 11.82 -8.35
CA ASN A 89 -4.87 12.07 -9.78
C ASN A 89 -6.05 11.27 -10.36
N ILE A 90 -6.21 10.02 -9.97
CA ILE A 90 -7.33 9.18 -10.40
C ILE A 90 -8.65 9.76 -9.90
N LEU A 91 -8.73 10.11 -8.63
CA LEU A 91 -9.94 10.67 -8.02
C LEU A 91 -10.32 11.99 -8.71
N LYS A 92 -9.35 12.83 -9.01
CA LYS A 92 -9.56 14.08 -9.72
C LYS A 92 -10.13 13.85 -11.13
N ASN A 93 -9.59 12.87 -11.86
CA ASN A 93 -10.05 12.55 -13.21
C ASN A 93 -11.50 12.07 -13.25
N TYR A 94 -11.97 11.43 -12.19
CA TYR A 94 -13.37 10.98 -12.05
C TYR A 94 -14.24 11.93 -11.23
N GLU A 95 -13.70 13.11 -10.90
CA GLU A 95 -14.42 14.16 -10.14
C GLU A 95 -14.91 13.68 -8.77
N ILE A 96 -14.17 12.78 -8.14
CA ILE A 96 -14.49 12.25 -6.81
C ILE A 96 -13.83 13.16 -5.76
N LYS A 97 -14.65 13.77 -4.88
CA LYS A 97 -14.19 14.82 -3.95
C LYS A 97 -14.21 14.40 -2.48
N ASP A 98 -14.89 13.32 -2.14
CA ASP A 98 -15.03 12.87 -0.77
C ASP A 98 -15.22 11.35 -0.70
N THR A 99 -15.20 10.81 0.51
CA THR A 99 -15.33 9.38 0.75
C THR A 99 -16.67 8.84 0.25
N GLU A 100 -17.75 9.56 0.49
CA GLU A 100 -19.09 9.14 0.05
C GLU A 100 -19.16 8.99 -1.46
N SER A 101 -18.63 9.97 -2.19
CA SER A 101 -18.58 9.91 -3.66
C SER A 101 -17.76 8.72 -4.14
N PHE A 102 -16.67 8.42 -3.46
CA PHE A 102 -15.85 7.26 -3.79
C PHE A 102 -16.62 5.95 -3.63
N TYR A 103 -17.33 5.77 -2.51
CA TYR A 103 -18.07 4.54 -2.28
C TYR A 103 -19.21 4.37 -3.29
N LYS A 104 -19.88 5.45 -3.68
CA LYS A 104 -20.87 5.40 -4.77
C LYS A 104 -20.24 5.00 -6.10
N PHE A 105 -19.04 5.50 -6.37
CA PHE A 105 -18.32 5.17 -7.59
C PHE A 105 -17.97 3.68 -7.67
N ILE A 106 -17.47 3.09 -6.59
CA ILE A 106 -17.06 1.67 -6.60
C ILE A 106 -18.23 0.68 -6.56
N GLU A 107 -19.45 1.14 -6.30
CA GLU A 107 -20.66 0.30 -6.39
C GLU A 107 -21.05 0.00 -7.83
N ARG A 108 -20.51 0.71 -8.80
CA ARG A 108 -20.80 0.47 -10.21
C ARG A 108 -20.23 -0.86 -10.67
N ASP A 109 -20.98 -1.59 -11.47
CA ASP A 109 -20.57 -2.93 -11.95
C ASP A 109 -19.34 -2.91 -12.86
N ASP A 110 -19.09 -1.79 -13.53
CA ASP A 110 -17.96 -1.63 -14.44
C ASP A 110 -16.65 -1.20 -13.74
N VAL A 111 -16.70 -0.97 -12.45
CA VAL A 111 -15.52 -0.51 -11.70
C VAL A 111 -14.84 -1.68 -11.01
N THR A 112 -13.54 -1.81 -11.26
CA THR A 112 -12.69 -2.84 -10.62
C THR A 112 -11.33 -2.23 -10.27
N GLY A 113 -10.59 -2.89 -9.38
CA GLY A 113 -9.22 -2.50 -9.06
C GLY A 113 -9.08 -1.30 -8.13
N CYS A 114 -10.15 -0.90 -7.44
CA CYS A 114 -10.15 0.26 -6.55
C CYS A 114 -9.82 -0.06 -5.09
N ASP A 115 -9.53 -1.30 -4.77
CA ASP A 115 -9.28 -1.73 -3.38
C ASP A 115 -8.09 -1.01 -2.74
N TRP A 116 -7.05 -0.69 -3.50
CA TRP A 116 -5.90 0.02 -2.98
C TRP A 116 -6.20 1.49 -2.65
N ILE A 117 -7.07 2.14 -3.43
CA ILE A 117 -7.51 3.52 -3.15
C ILE A 117 -8.36 3.53 -1.89
N ARG A 118 -9.27 2.56 -1.74
CA ARG A 118 -10.06 2.40 -0.54
C ARG A 118 -9.19 2.24 0.70
N PHE A 119 -8.14 1.45 0.61
CA PHE A 119 -7.16 1.28 1.69
C PHE A 119 -6.56 2.63 2.10
N LEU A 120 -6.15 3.45 1.13
CA LEU A 120 -5.57 4.77 1.40
C LEU A 120 -6.57 5.72 2.06
N ILE A 121 -7.84 5.66 1.66
CA ILE A 121 -8.91 6.46 2.28
C ILE A 121 -9.10 6.05 3.73
N GLU A 122 -9.17 4.76 4.01
CA GLU A 122 -9.39 4.24 5.36
C GLU A 122 -8.20 4.52 6.28
N LYS A 123 -7.00 4.65 5.74
CA LYS A 123 -5.80 5.03 6.50
C LYS A 123 -5.61 6.54 6.64
N GLY A 124 -6.52 7.35 6.10
CA GLY A 124 -6.50 8.80 6.27
C GLY A 124 -5.56 9.56 5.34
N PHE A 125 -5.12 8.98 4.24
CA PHE A 125 -4.16 9.62 3.33
C PHE A 125 -4.79 10.51 2.27
N LEU A 126 -6.08 10.40 1.97
CA LEU A 126 -6.67 11.03 0.80
C LEU A 126 -7.64 12.18 1.10
N PHE A 127 -8.55 12.02 2.02
CA PHE A 127 -9.56 13.03 2.33
C PHE A 127 -9.45 13.48 3.79
N ASN A 128 -9.60 14.77 3.99
CA ASN A 128 -9.61 15.38 5.33
C ASN A 128 -11.06 15.62 5.77
N GLU A 129 -11.73 14.56 6.16
CA GLU A 129 -13.13 14.61 6.60
C GLU A 129 -13.28 14.59 8.11
#